data_50d8d0dd61ec14f01b36fe6d216d6128
#
_entry.id   50d8d0dd61ec14f01b36fe6d216d6128
#
_cell.length_a   1.000
_cell.length_b   1.000
_cell.length_c   1.000
_cell.angle_alpha   90.00
_cell.angle_beta   90.00
_cell.angle_gamma   90.00
#
_symmetry.space_group_name_H-M   'P 1'
#
loop_
_entity.id
_entity.type
_entity.pdbx_description
1 polymer ?
#
loop_
_entity_poly.entity_id
_entity_poly.type
_entity_poly.pdbx_seq_one_letter_code
_entity_poly.pdbx_strand_id
1 'polypeptide(L)'
;MIYPKSIAALIEQFQKFPSVGPKSAQRMAFQVLKMPLSEVEKFANAILEAKKSSKTCDICFNISTQSPCEICSSTNRNKSVICVVAETKDLIAIEKTNEYRGLYHVLQGLISPMDGIGAEDIRIK
;
A
#
# COMPACT_ATOMS: atom_id res chain seq x y z
N MET A 1 -11.34 17.06 -25.83
CA MET A 1 -11.95 17.00 -24.53
C MET A 1 -11.82 18.34 -23.81
N ILE A 2 -12.94 18.86 -23.30
CA ILE A 2 -12.98 20.24 -22.84
C ILE A 2 -13.16 20.31 -21.33
N TYR A 3 -12.15 19.85 -20.59
CA TYR A 3 -12.10 20.08 -19.15
C TYR A 3 -11.13 21.21 -18.83
N PRO A 4 -11.44 22.02 -17.83
CA PRO A 4 -10.43 22.97 -17.33
C PRO A 4 -9.17 22.22 -16.91
N LYS A 5 -8.03 22.89 -17.00
CA LYS A 5 -6.72 22.29 -16.74
C LYS A 5 -6.64 21.56 -15.40
N SER A 6 -7.15 22.20 -14.35
CA SER A 6 -7.08 21.62 -13.00
C SER A 6 -7.91 20.35 -12.88
N ILE A 7 -9.06 20.31 -13.53
CA ILE A 7 -9.95 19.13 -13.50
C ILE A 7 -9.34 18.01 -14.34
N ALA A 8 -8.80 18.33 -15.51
CA ALA A 8 -8.12 17.35 -16.36
C ALA A 8 -6.92 16.73 -15.61
N ALA A 9 -6.16 17.54 -14.89
CA ALA A 9 -5.04 17.05 -14.10
C ALA A 9 -5.49 16.09 -12.99
N LEU A 10 -6.60 16.40 -12.32
CA LEU A 10 -7.15 15.53 -11.27
C LEU A 10 -7.60 14.19 -11.85
N ILE A 11 -8.30 14.20 -12.98
CA ILE A 11 -8.73 13.00 -13.67
C ILE A 11 -7.52 12.13 -14.02
N GLU A 12 -6.48 12.73 -14.53
CA GLU A 12 -5.25 12.06 -14.91
C GLU A 12 -4.61 11.34 -13.70
N GLN A 13 -4.62 11.97 -12.53
CA GLN A 13 -4.09 11.34 -11.32
C GLN A 13 -4.87 10.10 -10.94
N PHE A 14 -6.20 10.14 -10.99
CA PHE A 14 -7.01 8.98 -10.68
C PHE A 14 -6.82 7.84 -11.69
N GLN A 15 -6.53 8.14 -12.95
CA GLN A 15 -6.27 7.12 -13.96
C GLN A 15 -4.99 6.33 -13.74
N LYS A 16 -4.09 6.82 -12.90
CA LYS A 16 -2.85 6.12 -12.57
C LYS A 16 -3.07 4.90 -11.69
N PHE A 17 -4.23 4.81 -11.04
CA PHE A 17 -4.52 3.67 -10.18
C PHE A 17 -4.92 2.43 -10.98
N PRO A 18 -4.54 1.22 -10.51
CA PRO A 18 -4.93 -0.02 -11.17
C PRO A 18 -6.44 -0.13 -11.30
N SER A 19 -6.90 -0.63 -12.44
CA SER A 19 -8.32 -0.85 -12.72
C SER A 19 -9.17 0.42 -12.80
N VAL A 20 -8.58 1.60 -12.80
CA VAL A 20 -9.31 2.86 -12.96
C VAL A 20 -9.18 3.34 -14.39
N GLY A 21 -10.26 3.18 -15.17
CA GLY A 21 -10.31 3.66 -16.54
C GLY A 21 -10.78 5.12 -16.61
N PRO A 22 -10.87 5.68 -17.84
CA PRO A 22 -11.23 7.09 -18.02
C PRO A 22 -12.57 7.47 -17.38
N LYS A 23 -13.59 6.62 -17.51
CA LYS A 23 -14.91 6.93 -16.95
C LYS A 23 -14.92 6.92 -15.43
N SER A 24 -14.26 5.94 -14.82
CA SER A 24 -14.16 5.85 -13.37
C SER A 24 -13.36 7.04 -12.81
N ALA A 25 -12.28 7.42 -13.48
CA ALA A 25 -11.48 8.56 -13.08
C ALA A 25 -12.29 9.86 -13.12
N GLN A 26 -13.11 10.04 -14.16
CA GLN A 26 -14.00 11.21 -14.27
C GLN A 26 -15.00 11.25 -13.11
N ARG A 27 -15.61 10.11 -12.79
CA ARG A 27 -16.56 10.03 -11.68
C ARG A 27 -15.90 10.38 -10.35
N MET A 28 -14.70 9.89 -10.13
CA MET A 28 -13.94 10.19 -8.91
C MET A 28 -13.61 11.66 -8.80
N ALA A 29 -13.14 12.26 -9.90
CA ALA A 29 -12.80 13.68 -9.94
C ALA A 29 -14.02 14.55 -9.63
N PHE A 30 -15.16 14.26 -10.26
CA PHE A 30 -16.38 15.02 -10.01
C PHE A 30 -16.92 14.80 -8.61
N GLN A 31 -16.72 13.63 -8.02
CA GLN A 31 -17.07 13.40 -6.63
C GLN A 31 -16.25 14.29 -5.69
N VAL A 32 -14.95 14.43 -5.97
CA VAL A 32 -14.09 15.33 -5.19
C VAL A 32 -14.60 16.77 -5.28
N LEU A 33 -15.02 17.20 -6.46
CA LEU A 33 -15.54 18.55 -6.65
C LEU A 33 -16.84 18.83 -5.89
N LYS A 34 -17.59 17.79 -5.58
CA LYS A 34 -18.82 17.90 -4.78
C LYS A 34 -18.57 17.91 -3.29
N MET A 35 -17.38 17.48 -2.85
CA MET A 35 -17.03 17.43 -1.45
C MET A 35 -16.76 18.84 -0.91
N PRO A 36 -17.08 19.10 0.38
CA PRO A 36 -16.67 20.36 1.00
C PRO A 36 -15.14 20.46 1.02
N LEU A 37 -14.63 21.69 0.93
CA LEU A 37 -13.19 21.92 0.91
C LEU A 37 -12.47 21.27 2.10
N SER A 38 -13.08 21.33 3.29
CA SER A 38 -12.50 20.71 4.48
C SER A 38 -12.29 19.19 4.31
N GLU A 39 -13.23 18.52 3.66
CA GLU A 39 -13.10 17.09 3.39
C GLU A 39 -12.04 16.80 2.33
N VAL A 40 -11.93 17.66 1.33
CA VAL A 40 -10.88 17.54 0.30
C VAL A 40 -9.50 17.69 0.94
N GLU A 41 -9.35 18.65 1.86
CA GLU A 41 -8.10 18.86 2.58
C GLU A 41 -7.73 17.65 3.41
N LYS A 42 -8.69 17.05 4.11
CA LYS A 42 -8.46 15.82 4.88
C LYS A 42 -8.02 14.67 3.98
N PHE A 43 -8.66 14.53 2.84
CA PHE A 43 -8.33 13.48 1.87
C PHE A 43 -6.90 13.65 1.34
N ALA A 44 -6.57 14.86 0.92
CA ALA A 44 -5.24 15.17 0.40
C ALA A 44 -4.17 14.95 1.47
N ASN A 45 -4.42 15.40 2.70
CA ASN A 45 -3.49 15.23 3.81
C ASN A 45 -3.33 13.77 4.20
N ALA A 46 -4.41 12.99 4.15
CA ALA A 46 -4.33 11.54 4.44
C ALA A 46 -3.41 10.83 3.45
N ILE A 47 -3.51 11.17 2.17
CA ILE A 47 -2.63 10.61 1.14
C ILE A 47 -1.17 10.97 1.44
N LEU A 48 -0.90 12.23 1.71
CA LEU A 48 0.45 12.71 1.97
C LEU A 48 1.05 12.09 3.24
N GLU A 49 0.28 12.06 4.32
CA GLU A 49 0.74 11.48 5.59
C GLU A 49 1.03 9.99 5.47
N ALA A 50 0.15 9.24 4.82
CA ALA A 50 0.36 7.81 4.62
C ALA A 50 1.66 7.56 3.85
N LYS A 51 1.91 8.35 2.80
CA LYS A 51 3.11 8.18 1.99
C LYS A 51 4.37 8.59 2.75
N LYS A 52 4.32 9.71 3.47
CA LYS A 52 5.49 10.23 4.18
C LYS A 52 5.86 9.39 5.40
N SER A 53 4.88 8.85 6.12
CA SER A 53 5.13 8.10 7.34
C SER A 53 5.39 6.61 7.11
N SER A 54 5.11 6.10 5.91
CA SER A 54 5.33 4.69 5.63
C SER A 54 6.82 4.37 5.56
N LYS A 55 7.20 3.25 6.17
CA LYS A 55 8.57 2.73 6.17
C LYS A 55 8.54 1.25 5.92
N THR A 56 9.65 0.72 5.42
CA THR A 56 9.81 -0.72 5.29
C THR A 56 10.57 -1.22 6.51
N CYS A 57 10.03 -2.24 7.17
CA CYS A 57 10.70 -2.85 8.32
C CYS A 57 12.03 -3.46 7.87
N ASP A 58 13.11 -3.13 8.55
CA ASP A 58 14.44 -3.64 8.21
C ASP A 58 14.60 -5.14 8.44
N ILE A 59 13.73 -5.73 9.24
CA ILE A 59 13.80 -7.16 9.56
C ILE A 59 12.93 -8.01 8.63
N CYS A 60 11.64 -7.70 8.52
CA CYS A 60 10.69 -8.51 7.75
C CYS A 60 10.26 -7.90 6.43
N PHE A 61 10.61 -6.64 6.17
CA PHE A 61 10.24 -5.87 4.98
C PHE A 61 8.76 -5.56 4.84
N ASN A 62 8.01 -5.66 5.94
CA ASN A 62 6.63 -5.20 5.98
C ASN A 62 6.56 -3.67 5.92
N ILE A 63 5.44 -3.15 5.42
CA ILE A 63 5.18 -1.71 5.44
C ILE A 63 4.66 -1.34 6.83
N SER A 64 5.28 -0.34 7.46
CA SER A 64 4.94 0.11 8.80
C SER A 64 5.25 1.59 8.93
N THR A 65 5.00 2.16 10.09
CA THR A 65 5.41 3.53 10.44
C THR A 65 6.65 3.55 11.34
N GLN A 66 7.18 2.39 11.66
CA GLN A 66 8.40 2.24 12.46
C GLN A 66 9.24 1.07 11.94
N SER A 67 10.51 1.04 12.28
CA SER A 67 11.42 -0.07 11.99
C SER A 67 12.29 -0.34 13.21
N PRO A 68 12.31 -1.56 13.77
CA PRO A 68 11.49 -2.73 13.36
C PRO A 68 10.00 -2.49 13.56
N CYS A 69 9.18 -3.19 12.74
CA CYS A 69 7.74 -3.04 12.82
C CYS A 69 7.19 -3.61 14.15
N GLU A 70 5.91 -3.35 14.41
CA GLU A 70 5.28 -3.78 15.65
C GLU A 70 5.36 -5.29 15.88
N ILE A 71 5.25 -6.08 14.81
CA ILE A 71 5.33 -7.54 14.92
C ILE A 71 6.74 -7.98 15.26
N CYS A 72 7.75 -7.47 14.55
CA CYS A 72 9.14 -7.84 14.81
C CYS A 72 9.62 -7.37 16.19
N SER A 73 9.07 -6.28 16.69
CA SER A 73 9.42 -5.72 18.00
C SER A 73 8.68 -6.37 19.16
N SER A 74 7.63 -7.15 18.87
CA SER A 74 6.81 -7.75 19.92
C SER A 74 7.52 -8.88 20.64
N THR A 75 7.45 -8.87 21.96
CA THR A 75 8.01 -9.95 22.80
C THR A 75 7.10 -11.15 22.89
N ASN A 76 5.84 -11.03 22.42
CA ASN A 76 4.84 -12.09 22.49
C ASN A 76 4.85 -13.03 21.28
N ARG A 77 5.73 -12.77 20.32
CA ARG A 77 5.80 -13.56 19.09
C ARG A 77 6.74 -14.76 19.24
N ASN A 78 6.40 -15.85 18.56
CA ASN A 78 7.26 -17.02 18.47
C ASN A 78 8.32 -16.77 17.41
N LYS A 79 9.53 -16.47 17.84
CA LYS A 79 10.63 -16.10 16.94
C LYS A 79 11.25 -17.28 16.18
N SER A 80 10.82 -18.50 16.48
CA SER A 80 11.31 -19.68 15.77
C SER A 80 10.49 -20.05 14.54
N VAL A 81 9.38 -19.32 14.28
CA VAL A 81 8.49 -19.59 13.15
C VAL A 81 8.41 -18.34 12.27
N ILE A 82 8.64 -18.53 10.97
CA ILE A 82 8.59 -17.44 9.99
C ILE A 82 7.60 -17.83 8.89
N CYS A 83 6.64 -16.94 8.60
CA CYS A 83 5.71 -17.09 7.51
C CYS A 83 6.15 -16.17 6.37
N VAL A 84 6.43 -16.74 5.22
CA VAL A 84 6.85 -15.97 4.04
C VAL A 84 5.61 -15.62 3.23
N VAL A 85 5.40 -14.33 2.97
CA VAL A 85 4.28 -13.84 2.18
C VAL A 85 4.77 -12.92 1.08
N ALA A 86 3.98 -12.78 0.02
CA ALA A 86 4.36 -11.96 -1.13
C ALA A 86 4.25 -10.47 -0.83
N GLU A 87 3.17 -10.05 -0.20
CA GLU A 87 2.87 -8.64 0.01
C GLU A 87 2.32 -8.38 1.41
N THR A 88 2.35 -7.11 1.81
CA THR A 88 1.81 -6.67 3.10
C THR A 88 0.35 -7.05 3.28
N LYS A 89 -0.46 -6.97 2.22
CA LYS A 89 -1.88 -7.34 2.29
C LYS A 89 -2.08 -8.79 2.72
N ASP A 90 -1.17 -9.68 2.34
CA ASP A 90 -1.23 -11.10 2.74
C ASP A 90 -0.95 -11.26 4.23
N LEU A 91 0.02 -10.51 4.73
CA LEU A 91 0.33 -10.48 6.15
C LEU A 91 -0.88 -10.01 6.96
N ILE A 92 -1.50 -8.93 6.52
CA ILE A 92 -2.69 -8.37 7.19
C ILE A 92 -3.82 -9.39 7.21
N ALA A 93 -4.05 -10.11 6.11
CA ALA A 93 -5.10 -11.13 6.04
C ALA A 93 -4.86 -12.24 7.08
N ILE A 94 -3.61 -12.67 7.26
CA ILE A 94 -3.27 -13.70 8.24
C ILE A 94 -3.42 -13.16 9.66
N GLU A 95 -2.98 -11.91 9.92
CA GLU A 95 -3.11 -11.30 11.25
C GLU A 95 -4.56 -11.14 11.68
N LYS A 96 -5.46 -10.91 10.74
CA LYS A 96 -6.90 -10.80 11.06
C LYS A 96 -7.49 -12.08 11.63
N THR A 97 -6.87 -13.22 11.40
CA THR A 97 -7.35 -14.49 11.98
C THR A 97 -7.03 -14.60 13.46
N ASN A 98 -6.07 -13.83 13.97
CA ASN A 98 -5.58 -13.89 15.36
C ASN A 98 -5.04 -15.25 15.79
N GLU A 99 -4.74 -16.13 14.84
CA GLU A 99 -4.29 -17.50 15.14
C GLU A 99 -2.78 -17.69 14.97
N TYR A 100 -2.15 -16.84 14.14
CA TYR A 100 -0.71 -16.94 13.92
C TYR A 100 0.05 -16.03 14.88
N ARG A 101 1.08 -16.56 15.53
CA ARG A 101 1.89 -15.83 16.51
C ARG A 101 3.37 -15.83 16.20
N GLY A 102 3.75 -16.21 15.00
CA GLY A 102 5.13 -16.19 14.56
C GLY A 102 5.53 -14.86 13.93
N LEU A 103 6.68 -14.86 13.29
CA LEU A 103 7.18 -13.72 12.55
C LEU A 103 6.87 -13.86 11.06
N TYR A 104 7.22 -12.85 10.29
CA TYR A 104 6.97 -12.84 8.84
C TYR A 104 8.24 -12.46 8.07
N HIS A 105 8.23 -12.80 6.81
CA HIS A 105 9.15 -12.26 5.82
C HIS A 105 8.31 -11.87 4.61
N VAL A 106 8.31 -10.59 4.28
CA VAL A 106 7.48 -10.05 3.19
C VAL A 106 8.38 -9.82 1.97
N LEU A 107 8.10 -10.54 0.89
CA LEU A 107 8.90 -10.47 -0.33
C LEU A 107 8.69 -9.16 -1.10
N GLN A 108 7.57 -8.50 -0.90
CA GLN A 108 7.15 -7.30 -1.62
C GLN A 108 6.97 -7.55 -3.12
N GLY A 109 6.44 -8.72 -3.45
CA GLY A 109 6.14 -9.12 -4.81
C GLY A 109 6.32 -10.60 -5.04
N LEU A 110 5.97 -11.04 -6.22
CA LEU A 110 6.17 -12.41 -6.69
C LEU A 110 7.04 -12.37 -7.93
N ILE A 111 7.80 -13.43 -8.16
CA ILE A 111 8.55 -13.56 -9.40
C ILE A 111 7.55 -13.72 -10.54
N SER A 112 7.61 -12.83 -11.52
CA SER A 112 6.69 -12.81 -12.66
C SER A 112 7.47 -12.51 -13.94
N PRO A 113 7.89 -13.54 -14.69
CA PRO A 113 8.61 -13.32 -15.94
C PRO A 113 7.84 -12.47 -16.95
N MET A 114 6.53 -12.59 -16.97
CA MET A 114 5.69 -11.83 -17.91
C MET A 114 5.67 -10.32 -17.61
N ASP A 115 5.87 -9.96 -16.35
CA ASP A 115 5.93 -8.55 -15.93
C ASP A 115 7.38 -8.08 -15.75
N GLY A 116 8.36 -8.93 -16.07
CA GLY A 116 9.75 -8.59 -15.93
C GLY A 116 10.25 -8.54 -14.50
N ILE A 117 9.53 -9.18 -13.56
CA ILE A 117 9.91 -9.19 -12.14
C ILE A 117 10.69 -10.48 -11.84
N GLY A 118 11.94 -10.33 -11.47
CA GLY A 118 12.81 -11.44 -11.09
C GLY A 118 13.11 -11.43 -9.60
N ALA A 119 13.97 -12.34 -9.18
CA ALA A 119 14.32 -12.50 -7.77
C ALA A 119 14.96 -11.25 -7.16
N GLU A 120 15.72 -10.48 -7.94
CA GLU A 120 16.37 -9.25 -7.47
C GLU A 120 15.40 -8.09 -7.29
N ASP A 121 14.18 -8.18 -7.87
CA ASP A 121 13.18 -7.13 -7.77
C ASP A 121 12.31 -7.27 -6.51
N ILE A 122 12.46 -8.36 -5.78
CA ILE A 122 11.71 -8.63 -4.55
C ILE A 122 12.66 -8.96 -3.41
N ARG A 123 12.11 -9.05 -2.18
CA ARG A 123 12.90 -9.26 -0.95
C ARG A 123 12.96 -10.74 -0.57
N ILE A 124 13.73 -11.53 -1.29
CA ILE A 124 13.85 -12.97 -1.00
C ILE A 124 14.68 -13.24 0.26
N LYS A 125 15.63 -12.37 0.59
CA LYS A 125 16.48 -12.56 1.77
C LYS A 125 15.93 -11.89 3.00
#